data_70cc44bdb3c8b7ec3a03cf230d5d386e
#
_entry.id   70cc44bdb3c8b7ec3a03cf230d5d386e
#
_cell.length_a   1.000
_cell.length_b   1.000
_cell.length_c   1.000
_cell.angle_alpha   90.00
_cell.angle_beta   90.00
_cell.angle_gamma   90.00
#
_symmetry.space_group_name_H-M   'P 1'
#
loop_
_entity.id
_entity.type
_entity.pdbx_description
1 polymer ?
#
loop_
_entity_poly.entity_id
_entity_poly.type
_entity_poly.pdbx_seq_one_letter_code
_entity_poly.pdbx_strand_id
1 'polypeptide(L)'
;RKLNAMHDITPDAMMKLQNDNYNVFAETARPLLLKYVNDSSLNENEKKYLDLVSGWSLYNNINERGATVFKLWYDNLEKQVWDDEFEKAGVTGLRPSDKTLIEALLRDTVFKYIDNINTPGHETIADVITSAYKQAAKTADSLSAVNQLTWGANKNTSIYHLLGAAMMPFARTGLPVGGGAHIINAMQHNHGPSWRMVIELTKETDAYVIYPGGQSGNPGSPYYDSFVDKWAAGEYYKAWFMKRGEQEGDRLVWKMEFEKE
;
A
#
# COMPACT_ATOMS: atom_id res chain seq x y z
N ARG A 1 -11.23 15.04 3.71
CA ARG A 1 -12.61 14.66 3.33
C ARG A 1 -13.25 13.72 4.36
N LYS A 2 -12.64 12.54 4.69
CA LYS A 2 -13.23 11.60 5.66
C LYS A 2 -13.36 12.20 7.05
N LEU A 3 -12.33 12.82 7.62
CA LEU A 3 -12.39 13.48 8.93
C LEU A 3 -13.48 14.55 9.02
N ASN A 4 -13.67 15.34 7.96
CA ASN A 4 -14.71 16.39 7.93
C ASN A 4 -16.15 15.81 7.92
N ALA A 5 -16.31 14.53 7.59
CA ALA A 5 -17.61 13.85 7.59
C ALA A 5 -17.85 13.03 8.88
N MET A 6 -16.84 12.96 9.76
CA MET A 6 -16.96 12.22 11.03
C MET A 6 -17.52 13.13 12.12
N HIS A 7 -18.44 12.57 12.91
CA HIS A 7 -19.02 13.19 14.10
C HIS A 7 -18.88 12.22 15.27
N ASP A 8 -18.83 12.71 16.48
CA ASP A 8 -18.69 11.91 17.71
C ASP A 8 -17.53 10.91 17.62
N ILE A 9 -16.34 11.45 17.31
CA ILE A 9 -15.13 10.68 17.02
C ILE A 9 -14.70 9.94 18.29
N THR A 10 -14.64 8.61 18.19
CA THR A 10 -14.13 7.72 19.25
C THR A 10 -12.75 7.20 18.91
N PRO A 11 -11.98 6.66 19.87
CA PRO A 11 -10.71 5.98 19.60
C PRO A 11 -10.86 4.86 18.56
N ASP A 12 -11.93 4.07 18.64
CA ASP A 12 -12.21 3.00 17.66
C ASP A 12 -12.42 3.53 16.24
N ALA A 13 -13.16 4.64 16.11
CA ALA A 13 -13.34 5.29 14.81
C ALA A 13 -12.00 5.77 14.21
N MET A 14 -11.09 6.28 15.04
CA MET A 14 -9.76 6.69 14.59
C MET A 14 -8.85 5.51 14.26
N MET A 15 -8.91 4.41 15.02
CA MET A 15 -8.20 3.17 14.68
C MET A 15 -8.66 2.60 13.35
N LYS A 16 -9.98 2.58 13.09
CA LYS A 16 -10.55 2.19 11.80
C LYS A 16 -10.09 3.10 10.66
N LEU A 17 -10.06 4.41 10.89
CA LEU A 17 -9.57 5.37 9.88
C LEU A 17 -8.09 5.17 9.55
N GLN A 18 -7.22 4.86 10.53
CA GLN A 18 -5.82 4.54 10.28
C GLN A 18 -5.62 3.26 9.45
N ASN A 19 -6.60 2.38 9.44
CA ASN A 19 -6.62 1.14 8.65
C ASN A 19 -7.47 1.23 7.38
N ASP A 20 -7.84 2.43 6.96
CA ASP A 20 -8.66 2.64 5.77
C ASP A 20 -7.85 2.36 4.49
N ASN A 21 -8.38 1.47 3.66
CA ASN A 21 -7.75 0.97 2.43
C ASN A 21 -8.19 1.70 1.16
N TYR A 22 -8.90 2.82 1.27
CA TYR A 22 -9.40 3.56 0.11
C TYR A 22 -8.28 4.23 -0.67
N ASN A 23 -8.18 3.94 -1.96
CA ASN A 23 -7.15 4.44 -2.86
C ASN A 23 -7.59 5.76 -3.51
N VAL A 24 -7.15 6.87 -2.93
CA VAL A 24 -7.46 8.23 -3.43
C VAL A 24 -6.83 8.51 -4.80
N PHE A 25 -5.67 7.93 -5.07
CA PHE A 25 -5.02 8.08 -6.37
C PHE A 25 -5.83 7.41 -7.48
N ALA A 26 -6.29 6.19 -7.26
CA ALA A 26 -7.12 5.46 -8.21
C ALA A 26 -8.48 6.14 -8.45
N GLU A 27 -9.00 6.88 -7.49
CA GLU A 27 -10.22 7.69 -7.68
C GLU A 27 -10.09 8.68 -8.84
N THR A 28 -8.88 9.23 -9.02
CA THR A 28 -8.59 10.17 -10.12
C THR A 28 -8.06 9.47 -11.37
N ALA A 29 -7.17 8.51 -11.21
CA ALA A 29 -6.48 7.88 -12.34
C ALA A 29 -7.36 6.88 -13.09
N ARG A 30 -8.15 6.05 -12.40
CA ARG A 30 -8.97 5.01 -13.05
C ARG A 30 -9.95 5.56 -14.11
N PRO A 31 -10.73 6.64 -13.87
CA PRO A 31 -11.61 7.18 -14.88
C PRO A 31 -10.88 7.64 -16.14
N LEU A 32 -9.69 8.22 -16.00
CA LEU A 32 -8.85 8.60 -17.14
C LEU A 32 -8.43 7.37 -17.95
N LEU A 33 -7.91 6.35 -17.30
CA LEU A 33 -7.46 5.12 -17.96
C LEU A 33 -8.61 4.41 -18.69
N LEU A 34 -9.76 4.26 -18.03
CA LEU A 34 -10.95 3.65 -18.62
C LEU A 34 -11.52 4.46 -19.81
N LYS A 35 -11.35 5.78 -19.81
CA LYS A 35 -11.79 6.65 -20.90
C LYS A 35 -11.00 6.42 -22.20
N TYR A 36 -9.70 6.16 -22.08
CA TYR A 36 -8.81 6.12 -23.24
C TYR A 36 -8.40 4.71 -23.66
N VAL A 37 -8.65 3.69 -22.87
CA VAL A 37 -8.41 2.30 -23.29
C VAL A 37 -9.30 1.96 -24.50
N ASN A 38 -8.70 1.39 -25.53
CA ASN A 38 -9.45 0.96 -26.73
C ASN A 38 -10.01 -0.47 -26.49
N ASP A 39 -11.20 -0.52 -25.90
CA ASP A 39 -11.89 -1.76 -25.54
C ASP A 39 -12.14 -2.67 -26.79
N SER A 40 -12.39 -2.08 -27.95
CA SER A 40 -12.63 -2.86 -29.19
C SER A 40 -11.39 -3.65 -29.66
N SER A 41 -10.19 -3.26 -29.22
CA SER A 41 -8.93 -3.93 -29.55
C SER A 41 -8.56 -5.04 -28.58
N LEU A 42 -9.37 -5.25 -27.51
CA LEU A 42 -9.11 -6.22 -26.45
C LEU A 42 -9.72 -7.59 -26.78
N ASN A 43 -8.99 -8.64 -26.47
CA ASN A 43 -9.52 -10.00 -26.50
C ASN A 43 -10.35 -10.31 -25.24
N GLU A 44 -11.06 -11.44 -25.23
CA GLU A 44 -11.97 -11.82 -24.13
C GLU A 44 -11.26 -11.96 -22.78
N ASN A 45 -10.03 -12.41 -22.75
CA ASN A 45 -9.26 -12.52 -21.51
C ASN A 45 -8.83 -11.14 -20.98
N GLU A 46 -8.43 -10.24 -21.88
CA GLU A 46 -8.13 -8.85 -21.53
C GLU A 46 -9.37 -8.11 -20.99
N LYS A 47 -10.54 -8.28 -21.62
CA LYS A 47 -11.81 -7.72 -21.16
C LYS A 47 -12.16 -8.17 -19.75
N LYS A 48 -11.99 -9.45 -19.44
CA LYS A 48 -12.19 -10.00 -18.10
C LYS A 48 -11.40 -9.23 -17.01
N TYR A 49 -10.15 -8.88 -17.29
CA TYR A 49 -9.34 -8.09 -16.35
C TYR A 49 -9.75 -6.61 -16.32
N LEU A 50 -10.24 -6.05 -17.43
CA LEU A 50 -10.78 -4.71 -17.46
C LEU A 50 -12.04 -4.59 -16.60
N ASP A 51 -12.90 -5.60 -16.63
CA ASP A 51 -14.09 -5.67 -15.77
C ASP A 51 -13.73 -5.69 -14.27
N LEU A 52 -12.62 -6.35 -13.89
CA LEU A 52 -12.13 -6.30 -12.52
C LEU A 52 -11.72 -4.89 -12.11
N VAL A 53 -11.10 -4.11 -13.00
CA VAL A 53 -10.71 -2.72 -12.71
C VAL A 53 -11.93 -1.81 -12.66
N SER A 54 -12.84 -1.94 -13.62
CA SER A 54 -14.04 -1.09 -13.72
C SER A 54 -14.99 -1.31 -12.54
N GLY A 55 -15.18 -2.56 -12.11
CA GLY A 55 -16.04 -2.94 -10.98
C GLY A 55 -15.39 -2.80 -9.60
N TRP A 56 -14.10 -2.49 -9.53
CA TRP A 56 -13.38 -2.38 -8.26
C TRP A 56 -13.86 -1.19 -7.43
N SER A 57 -14.11 -1.42 -6.15
CA SER A 57 -14.62 -0.44 -5.18
C SER A 57 -13.63 0.65 -4.77
N LEU A 58 -12.40 0.64 -5.31
CA LEU A 58 -11.25 1.48 -4.95
C LEU A 58 -10.65 1.20 -3.56
N TYR A 59 -11.10 0.16 -2.88
CA TYR A 59 -10.44 -0.29 -1.67
C TYR A 59 -9.38 -1.34 -2.00
N ASN A 60 -8.15 -1.10 -1.58
CA ASN A 60 -7.05 -2.07 -1.70
C ASN A 60 -7.13 -3.10 -0.57
N ASN A 61 -8.24 -3.84 -0.50
CA ASN A 61 -8.41 -4.93 0.45
C ASN A 61 -7.64 -6.19 0.02
N ILE A 62 -7.38 -7.08 0.95
CA ILE A 62 -6.53 -8.26 0.76
C ILE A 62 -6.92 -9.10 -0.47
N ASN A 63 -8.22 -9.33 -0.66
CA ASN A 63 -8.75 -10.21 -1.70
C ASN A 63 -9.08 -9.49 -3.02
N GLU A 64 -8.84 -8.18 -3.12
CA GLU A 64 -9.12 -7.41 -4.32
C GLU A 64 -8.16 -7.77 -5.45
N ARG A 65 -8.74 -8.05 -6.62
CA ARG A 65 -7.99 -8.33 -7.86
C ARG A 65 -7.86 -7.08 -8.73
N GLY A 66 -8.92 -6.29 -8.80
CA GLY A 66 -8.95 -5.04 -9.57
C GLY A 66 -7.86 -4.06 -9.14
N ALA A 67 -7.54 -4.00 -7.84
CA ALA A 67 -6.43 -3.19 -7.32
C ALA A 67 -5.07 -3.61 -7.91
N THR A 68 -4.83 -4.91 -8.02
CA THR A 68 -3.58 -5.44 -8.61
C THR A 68 -3.49 -5.13 -10.11
N VAL A 69 -4.57 -5.39 -10.86
CA VAL A 69 -4.60 -5.09 -12.30
C VAL A 69 -4.41 -3.60 -12.56
N PHE A 70 -5.09 -2.74 -11.79
CA PHE A 70 -4.91 -1.29 -11.86
C PHE A 70 -3.45 -0.87 -11.61
N LYS A 71 -2.81 -1.41 -10.57
CA LYS A 71 -1.40 -1.12 -10.25
C LYS A 71 -0.47 -1.54 -11.39
N LEU A 72 -0.65 -2.75 -11.92
CA LEU A 72 0.13 -3.25 -13.07
C LEU A 72 -0.06 -2.36 -14.30
N TRP A 73 -1.29 -1.94 -14.56
CA TRP A 73 -1.61 -1.05 -15.68
C TRP A 73 -0.89 0.29 -15.54
N TYR A 74 -1.02 0.89 -14.36
CA TYR A 74 -0.41 2.18 -14.10
C TYR A 74 1.12 2.13 -14.15
N ASP A 75 1.74 1.09 -13.57
CA ASP A 75 3.20 0.91 -13.63
C ASP A 75 3.72 0.75 -15.06
N ASN A 76 2.98 0.05 -15.91
CA ASN A 76 3.34 -0.08 -17.32
C ASN A 76 3.15 1.24 -18.08
N LEU A 77 2.12 2.01 -17.73
CA LEU A 77 1.90 3.34 -18.31
C LEU A 77 3.07 4.27 -17.97
N GLU A 78 3.49 4.32 -16.71
CA GLU A 78 4.63 5.14 -16.30
C GLU A 78 5.91 4.77 -17.05
N LYS A 79 6.16 3.46 -17.23
CA LYS A 79 7.29 3.00 -18.00
C LYS A 79 7.25 3.48 -19.45
N GLN A 80 6.09 3.32 -20.10
CA GLN A 80 5.95 3.70 -21.51
C GLN A 80 6.04 5.20 -21.75
N VAL A 81 5.69 6.01 -20.73
CA VAL A 81 5.73 7.48 -20.84
C VAL A 81 7.11 8.06 -20.51
N TRP A 82 7.89 7.42 -19.66
CA TRP A 82 9.11 8.04 -19.16
C TRP A 82 10.40 7.33 -19.57
N ASP A 83 10.40 6.01 -19.80
CA ASP A 83 11.65 5.25 -19.86
C ASP A 83 12.49 5.59 -21.08
N ASP A 84 11.89 5.84 -22.22
CA ASP A 84 12.60 6.12 -23.46
C ASP A 84 13.41 7.43 -23.40
N GLU A 85 12.86 8.50 -22.86
CA GLU A 85 13.60 9.75 -22.68
C GLU A 85 14.65 9.65 -21.56
N PHE A 86 14.32 8.96 -20.46
CA PHE A 86 15.27 8.77 -19.38
C PHE A 86 16.47 7.90 -19.80
N GLU A 87 16.21 6.82 -20.55
CA GLU A 87 17.26 5.98 -21.13
C GLU A 87 18.15 6.77 -22.09
N LYS A 88 17.55 7.55 -22.99
CA LYS A 88 18.27 8.42 -23.93
C LYS A 88 19.10 9.47 -23.20
N ALA A 89 18.59 10.04 -22.13
CA ALA A 89 19.30 11.02 -21.32
C ALA A 89 20.37 10.41 -20.40
N GLY A 90 20.44 9.08 -20.30
CA GLY A 90 21.33 8.38 -19.38
C GLY A 90 21.01 8.64 -17.90
N VAL A 91 19.77 9.05 -17.59
CA VAL A 91 19.31 9.34 -16.22
C VAL A 91 18.66 8.10 -15.64
N THR A 92 19.17 7.65 -14.51
CA THR A 92 18.59 6.52 -13.78
C THR A 92 18.04 6.98 -12.42
N GLY A 93 16.87 6.47 -12.04
CA GLY A 93 16.42 6.47 -10.67
C GLY A 93 15.42 7.54 -10.23
N LEU A 94 15.15 8.58 -11.00
CA LEU A 94 14.22 9.66 -10.59
C LEU A 94 13.17 9.92 -11.67
N ARG A 95 12.10 9.13 -11.67
CA ARG A 95 10.91 9.46 -12.45
C ARG A 95 10.06 10.53 -11.74
N PRO A 96 9.29 11.33 -12.47
CA PRO A 96 8.24 12.15 -11.89
C PRO A 96 7.26 11.30 -11.06
N SER A 97 6.59 11.91 -10.08
CA SER A 97 5.64 11.17 -9.26
C SER A 97 4.43 10.71 -10.06
N ASP A 98 3.81 9.60 -9.65
CA ASP A 98 2.56 9.04 -10.19
C ASP A 98 1.51 10.15 -10.42
N LYS A 99 1.38 11.04 -9.45
CA LYS A 99 0.43 12.15 -9.52
C LYS A 99 0.76 13.13 -10.64
N THR A 100 2.05 13.39 -10.89
CA THR A 100 2.52 14.29 -11.95
C THR A 100 2.07 13.79 -13.32
N LEU A 101 2.19 12.48 -13.58
CA LEU A 101 1.75 11.90 -14.85
C LEU A 101 0.23 12.07 -15.04
N ILE A 102 -0.58 11.71 -14.04
CA ILE A 102 -2.03 11.83 -14.14
C ILE A 102 -2.47 13.29 -14.31
N GLU A 103 -1.87 14.22 -13.58
CA GLU A 103 -2.17 15.65 -13.74
C GLU A 103 -1.77 16.18 -15.12
N ALA A 104 -0.66 15.72 -15.69
CA ALA A 104 -0.26 16.08 -17.04
C ALA A 104 -1.27 15.56 -18.08
N LEU A 105 -1.64 14.27 -18.01
CA LEU A 105 -2.59 13.67 -18.95
C LEU A 105 -4.02 14.22 -18.83
N LEU A 106 -4.42 14.67 -17.64
CA LEU A 106 -5.72 15.35 -17.45
C LEU A 106 -5.76 16.74 -18.06
N ARG A 107 -4.60 17.43 -18.14
CA ARG A 107 -4.50 18.79 -18.70
C ARG A 107 -4.27 18.77 -20.20
N ASP A 108 -3.47 17.81 -20.68
CA ASP A 108 -3.01 17.78 -22.06
C ASP A 108 -2.94 16.35 -22.58
N THR A 109 -3.83 16.01 -23.50
CA THR A 109 -3.91 14.69 -24.13
C THR A 109 -2.90 14.50 -25.26
N VAL A 110 -2.18 15.56 -25.66
CA VAL A 110 -1.04 15.56 -26.59
C VAL A 110 0.28 15.82 -25.84
N PHE A 111 0.32 15.46 -24.58
CA PHE A 111 1.51 15.56 -23.75
C PHE A 111 2.71 14.88 -24.43
N LYS A 112 3.79 15.61 -24.67
CA LYS A 112 4.90 15.20 -25.55
C LYS A 112 5.56 13.88 -25.21
N TYR A 113 5.52 13.48 -23.94
CA TYR A 113 6.11 12.22 -23.45
C TYR A 113 5.21 10.99 -23.65
N ILE A 114 4.05 11.15 -24.32
CA ILE A 114 3.23 10.03 -24.81
C ILE A 114 3.87 9.38 -26.02
N ASP A 115 4.56 10.19 -26.83
CA ASP A 115 5.21 9.75 -28.05
C ASP A 115 6.53 9.05 -27.74
N ASN A 116 6.67 7.80 -28.15
CA ASN A 116 7.89 7.03 -27.91
C ASN A 116 8.97 7.45 -28.92
N ILE A 117 10.02 8.10 -28.44
CA ILE A 117 11.11 8.62 -29.30
C ILE A 117 11.92 7.54 -30.05
N ASN A 118 11.71 6.26 -29.76
CA ASN A 118 12.36 5.14 -30.43
C ASN A 118 11.50 4.52 -31.54
N THR A 119 10.27 4.99 -31.74
CA THR A 119 9.38 4.53 -32.80
C THR A 119 9.25 5.56 -33.93
N PRO A 120 9.00 5.16 -35.19
CA PRO A 120 8.82 6.12 -36.29
C PRO A 120 7.42 6.73 -36.36
N GLY A 121 6.47 6.23 -35.58
CA GLY A 121 5.10 6.72 -35.49
C GLY A 121 4.92 7.65 -34.31
N HIS A 122 3.80 8.40 -34.30
CA HIS A 122 3.40 9.19 -33.14
C HIS A 122 2.26 8.46 -32.41
N GLU A 123 2.54 8.09 -31.17
CA GLU A 123 1.55 7.45 -30.33
C GLU A 123 0.55 8.47 -29.77
N THR A 124 -0.71 8.04 -29.69
CA THR A 124 -1.75 8.80 -28.99
C THR A 124 -1.87 8.33 -27.53
N ILE A 125 -2.54 9.13 -26.70
CA ILE A 125 -2.86 8.73 -25.33
C ILE A 125 -3.62 7.39 -25.28
N ALA A 126 -4.49 7.11 -26.25
CA ALA A 126 -5.22 5.85 -26.34
C ALA A 126 -4.30 4.67 -26.68
N ASP A 127 -3.30 4.89 -27.54
CA ASP A 127 -2.33 3.85 -27.92
C ASP A 127 -1.49 3.44 -26.72
N VAL A 128 -0.93 4.41 -26.00
CA VAL A 128 -0.05 4.17 -24.84
C VAL A 128 -0.84 3.54 -23.69
N ILE A 129 -2.02 4.08 -23.37
CA ILE A 129 -2.88 3.53 -22.30
C ILE A 129 -3.31 2.10 -22.64
N THR A 130 -3.68 1.82 -23.90
CA THR A 130 -4.10 0.48 -24.32
C THR A 130 -2.94 -0.51 -24.34
N SER A 131 -1.78 -0.08 -24.83
CA SER A 131 -0.55 -0.90 -24.83
C SER A 131 -0.13 -1.27 -23.40
N ALA A 132 -0.09 -0.29 -22.50
CA ALA A 132 0.20 -0.50 -21.08
C ALA A 132 -0.81 -1.46 -20.42
N TYR A 133 -2.09 -1.32 -20.78
CA TYR A 133 -3.14 -2.22 -20.31
C TYR A 133 -2.93 -3.67 -20.76
N LYS A 134 -2.65 -3.90 -22.05
CA LYS A 134 -2.42 -5.24 -22.58
C LYS A 134 -1.24 -5.95 -21.88
N GLN A 135 -0.18 -5.21 -21.59
CA GLN A 135 0.94 -5.72 -20.80
C GLN A 135 0.51 -6.08 -19.37
N ALA A 136 -0.30 -5.24 -18.74
CA ALA A 136 -0.86 -5.50 -17.42
C ALA A 136 -1.75 -6.75 -17.40
N ALA A 137 -2.63 -6.89 -18.38
CA ALA A 137 -3.51 -8.04 -18.51
C ALA A 137 -2.73 -9.36 -18.69
N LYS A 138 -1.66 -9.34 -19.50
CA LYS A 138 -0.75 -10.49 -19.65
C LYS A 138 -0.08 -10.88 -18.32
N THR A 139 0.38 -9.90 -17.57
CA THR A 139 0.99 -10.13 -16.24
C THR A 139 -0.07 -10.64 -15.26
N ALA A 140 -1.27 -10.06 -15.27
CA ALA A 140 -2.38 -10.47 -14.43
C ALA A 140 -2.80 -11.93 -14.71
N ASP A 141 -2.78 -12.36 -15.96
CA ASP A 141 -3.06 -13.73 -16.33
C ASP A 141 -2.03 -14.70 -15.74
N SER A 142 -0.74 -14.37 -15.84
CA SER A 142 0.34 -15.14 -15.24
C SER A 142 0.21 -15.21 -13.69
N LEU A 143 -0.14 -14.11 -13.03
CA LEU A 143 -0.37 -14.08 -11.58
C LEU A 143 -1.61 -14.87 -11.19
N SER A 144 -2.66 -14.82 -12.01
CA SER A 144 -3.88 -15.60 -11.79
C SER A 144 -3.63 -17.10 -11.82
N ALA A 145 -2.80 -17.57 -12.75
CA ALA A 145 -2.43 -18.97 -12.89
C ALA A 145 -1.74 -19.56 -11.65
N VAL A 146 -1.04 -18.71 -10.88
CA VAL A 146 -0.34 -19.11 -9.64
C VAL A 146 -1.01 -18.58 -8.36
N ASN A 147 -2.27 -18.15 -8.44
CA ASN A 147 -3.06 -17.60 -7.33
C ASN A 147 -2.43 -16.37 -6.65
N GLN A 148 -1.68 -15.56 -7.38
CA GLN A 148 -1.01 -14.35 -6.89
C GLN A 148 -1.68 -13.05 -7.34
N LEU A 149 -2.88 -13.09 -7.94
CA LEU A 149 -3.55 -11.92 -8.47
C LEU A 149 -4.28 -11.08 -7.40
N THR A 150 -4.58 -11.65 -6.22
CA THR A 150 -5.18 -10.84 -5.15
C THR A 150 -4.19 -9.81 -4.63
N TRP A 151 -4.69 -8.65 -4.20
CA TRP A 151 -3.85 -7.54 -3.74
C TRP A 151 -2.89 -7.94 -2.62
N GLY A 152 -3.37 -8.66 -1.62
CA GLY A 152 -2.55 -9.13 -0.51
C GLY A 152 -1.43 -10.08 -0.94
N ALA A 153 -1.75 -11.05 -1.82
CA ALA A 153 -0.78 -12.02 -2.32
C ALA A 153 0.28 -11.34 -3.22
N ASN A 154 -0.16 -10.49 -4.14
CA ASN A 154 0.75 -9.78 -5.05
C ASN A 154 1.65 -8.80 -4.31
N LYS A 155 1.10 -8.03 -3.37
CA LYS A 155 1.86 -7.08 -2.56
C LYS A 155 2.86 -7.78 -1.64
N ASN A 156 2.52 -8.94 -1.10
CA ASN A 156 3.38 -9.79 -0.26
C ASN A 156 4.05 -8.99 0.87
N THR A 157 3.25 -8.33 1.70
CA THR A 157 3.79 -7.51 2.80
C THR A 157 4.66 -8.32 3.72
N SER A 158 5.85 -7.82 4.02
CA SER A 158 6.88 -8.54 4.75
C SER A 158 7.62 -7.63 5.72
N ILE A 159 7.99 -8.19 6.86
CA ILE A 159 8.88 -7.57 7.86
C ILE A 159 10.17 -8.36 7.85
N TYR A 160 11.25 -7.73 7.44
CA TYR A 160 12.55 -8.36 7.36
C TYR A 160 13.40 -8.03 8.59
N HIS A 161 14.26 -8.96 8.96
CA HIS A 161 15.32 -8.69 9.92
C HIS A 161 16.32 -7.68 9.32
N LEU A 162 16.95 -6.84 10.16
CA LEU A 162 17.90 -5.82 9.71
C LEU A 162 19.09 -6.37 8.91
N LEU A 163 19.51 -7.60 9.19
CA LEU A 163 20.56 -8.28 8.43
C LEU A 163 20.07 -8.91 7.11
N GLY A 164 18.84 -8.65 6.71
CA GLY A 164 18.28 -9.05 5.42
C GLY A 164 18.35 -10.54 5.14
N ALA A 165 18.87 -10.91 3.97
CA ALA A 165 18.87 -12.28 3.48
C ALA A 165 19.59 -13.30 4.40
N ALA A 166 20.60 -12.87 5.17
CA ALA A 166 21.31 -13.74 6.12
C ALA A 166 20.41 -14.22 7.27
N MET A 167 19.31 -13.51 7.55
CA MET A 167 18.41 -13.76 8.67
C MET A 167 16.96 -14.02 8.22
N MET A 168 16.77 -14.52 6.99
CA MET A 168 15.44 -14.81 6.42
C MET A 168 14.56 -15.71 7.31
N PRO A 169 15.05 -16.71 8.04
CA PRO A 169 14.23 -17.50 8.96
C PRO A 169 13.55 -16.69 10.07
N PHE A 170 14.04 -15.48 10.34
CA PHE A 170 13.46 -14.55 11.34
C PHE A 170 12.59 -13.45 10.71
N ALA A 171 12.38 -13.48 9.40
CA ALA A 171 11.46 -12.60 8.72
C ALA A 171 10.00 -13.10 8.85
N ARG A 172 9.07 -12.18 8.85
CA ARG A 172 7.63 -12.47 8.72
C ARG A 172 7.19 -12.01 7.33
N THR A 173 6.91 -12.95 6.44
CA THR A 173 6.56 -12.70 5.03
C THR A 173 5.13 -13.12 4.73
N GLY A 174 4.55 -12.59 3.65
CA GLY A 174 3.21 -12.96 3.23
C GLY A 174 2.11 -12.54 4.18
N LEU A 175 2.31 -11.43 4.91
CA LEU A 175 1.31 -10.95 5.86
C LEU A 175 0.02 -10.54 5.14
N PRO A 176 -1.17 -11.00 5.60
CA PRO A 176 -2.44 -10.75 4.96
C PRO A 176 -2.95 -9.33 5.28
N VAL A 177 -2.41 -8.33 4.60
CA VAL A 177 -2.76 -6.92 4.85
C VAL A 177 -3.20 -6.21 3.57
N GLY A 178 -4.18 -5.33 3.72
CA GLY A 178 -4.60 -4.36 2.69
C GLY A 178 -3.71 -3.12 2.63
N GLY A 179 -4.24 -2.03 2.10
CA GLY A 179 -3.52 -0.74 2.02
C GLY A 179 -2.48 -0.66 0.91
N GLY A 180 -1.69 0.40 0.89
CA GLY A 180 -0.68 0.63 -0.14
C GLY A 180 -0.23 2.09 -0.23
N ALA A 181 0.45 2.46 -1.31
CA ALA A 181 0.76 3.84 -1.62
C ALA A 181 -0.52 4.67 -1.87
N HIS A 182 -0.49 5.95 -1.53
CA HIS A 182 -1.62 6.88 -1.66
C HIS A 182 -2.89 6.49 -0.86
N ILE A 183 -2.72 5.69 0.17
CA ILE A 183 -3.78 5.14 1.01
C ILE A 183 -3.48 5.49 2.48
N ILE A 184 -4.49 5.76 3.29
CA ILE A 184 -4.29 6.07 4.73
C ILE A 184 -3.58 4.89 5.40
N ASN A 185 -4.05 3.65 5.17
CA ASN A 185 -3.31 2.46 5.55
C ASN A 185 -2.10 2.26 4.62
N ALA A 186 -0.98 2.90 4.93
CA ALA A 186 0.21 2.98 4.10
C ALA A 186 1.04 1.68 4.06
N MET A 187 0.38 0.52 4.13
CA MET A 187 1.01 -0.82 4.12
C MET A 187 1.44 -1.22 2.71
N GLN A 188 2.73 -1.19 2.44
CA GLN A 188 3.34 -1.64 1.20
C GLN A 188 4.04 -3.01 1.37
N HIS A 189 4.87 -3.43 0.41
CA HIS A 189 5.60 -4.70 0.48
C HIS A 189 6.51 -4.78 1.73
N ASN A 190 7.44 -3.87 1.87
CA ASN A 190 8.40 -3.82 2.98
C ASN A 190 8.40 -2.48 3.74
N HIS A 191 7.39 -1.66 3.51
CA HIS A 191 7.15 -0.40 4.18
C HIS A 191 5.73 -0.38 4.73
N GLY A 192 5.59 0.17 5.93
CA GLY A 192 4.29 0.33 6.57
C GLY A 192 4.41 1.23 7.78
N PRO A 193 3.31 1.49 8.48
CA PRO A 193 3.32 2.24 9.71
C PRO A 193 4.20 1.54 10.75
N SER A 194 5.37 2.10 11.04
CA SER A 194 6.27 1.60 12.09
C SER A 194 5.72 1.86 13.50
N TRP A 195 4.76 2.77 13.59
CA TRP A 195 4.06 3.11 14.82
C TRP A 195 2.65 3.58 14.50
N ARG A 196 1.65 2.94 15.10
CA ARG A 196 0.28 3.43 15.12
C ARG A 196 -0.10 3.77 16.54
N MET A 197 -0.69 4.94 16.75
CA MET A 197 -1.12 5.40 18.05
C MET A 197 -2.42 6.19 17.93
N VAL A 198 -3.33 5.94 18.85
CA VAL A 198 -4.52 6.75 19.07
C VAL A 198 -4.59 7.09 20.55
N ILE A 199 -4.71 8.38 20.86
CA ILE A 199 -4.77 8.87 22.24
C ILE A 199 -6.07 9.65 22.43
N GLU A 200 -6.83 9.28 23.42
CA GLU A 200 -8.01 10.01 23.86
C GLU A 200 -7.63 10.97 25.01
N LEU A 201 -7.65 12.27 24.71
CA LEU A 201 -7.23 13.31 25.64
C LEU A 201 -8.41 13.73 26.53
N THR A 202 -8.75 12.87 27.48
CA THR A 202 -9.75 13.13 28.52
C THR A 202 -9.07 13.34 29.89
N LYS A 203 -9.86 13.52 30.94
CA LYS A 203 -9.34 13.64 32.31
C LYS A 203 -8.49 12.42 32.71
N GLU A 204 -8.88 11.24 32.27
CA GLU A 204 -8.08 10.02 32.36
C GLU A 204 -7.72 9.61 30.93
N THR A 205 -6.47 9.88 30.54
CA THR A 205 -5.98 9.61 29.19
C THR A 205 -5.96 8.12 28.91
N ASP A 206 -6.60 7.72 27.82
CA ASP A 206 -6.49 6.38 27.23
C ASP A 206 -5.67 6.43 25.95
N ALA A 207 -4.78 5.45 25.75
CA ALA A 207 -3.99 5.33 24.54
C ALA A 207 -4.04 3.89 24.00
N TYR A 208 -3.97 3.81 22.69
CA TYR A 208 -3.94 2.57 21.94
C TYR A 208 -2.75 2.59 21.01
N VAL A 209 -1.93 1.56 21.05
CA VAL A 209 -0.65 1.52 20.33
C VAL A 209 -0.42 0.16 19.68
N ILE A 210 0.28 0.17 18.54
CA ILE A 210 0.78 -1.03 17.89
C ILE A 210 1.98 -0.68 17.00
N TYR A 211 2.93 -1.60 16.87
CA TYR A 211 4.04 -1.52 15.93
C TYR A 211 4.40 -2.91 15.40
N PRO A 212 5.08 -3.02 14.24
CA PRO A 212 5.54 -4.30 13.72
C PRO A 212 6.70 -4.85 14.55
N GLY A 213 6.67 -6.14 14.84
CA GLY A 213 7.72 -6.81 15.62
C GLY A 213 7.28 -7.21 17.02
N GLY A 214 8.11 -6.95 18.00
CA GLY A 214 7.87 -7.27 19.40
C GLY A 214 8.86 -6.52 20.30
N GLN A 215 8.97 -6.93 21.57
CA GLN A 215 9.81 -6.24 22.55
C GLN A 215 11.15 -6.95 22.85
N SER A 216 11.50 -7.98 22.07
CA SER A 216 12.77 -8.69 22.19
C SER A 216 13.54 -8.63 20.88
N GLY A 217 14.84 -8.36 20.95
CA GLY A 217 15.76 -8.52 19.83
C GLY A 217 16.22 -9.97 19.61
N ASN A 218 15.85 -10.89 20.49
CA ASN A 218 16.22 -12.30 20.39
C ASN A 218 15.14 -13.09 19.64
N PRO A 219 15.42 -13.63 18.44
CA PRO A 219 14.46 -14.41 17.67
C PRO A 219 13.93 -15.67 18.37
N GLY A 220 14.63 -16.19 19.36
CA GLY A 220 14.16 -17.31 20.19
C GLY A 220 13.20 -16.90 21.31
N SER A 221 12.93 -15.62 21.49
CA SER A 221 12.01 -15.11 22.49
C SER A 221 10.56 -15.13 21.98
N PRO A 222 9.57 -15.49 22.80
CA PRO A 222 8.15 -15.34 22.45
C PRO A 222 7.72 -13.88 22.24
N TYR A 223 8.57 -12.92 22.64
CA TYR A 223 8.33 -11.49 22.46
C TYR A 223 9.03 -10.90 21.24
N TYR A 224 9.64 -11.71 20.38
CA TYR A 224 10.34 -11.23 19.19
C TYR A 224 9.40 -10.61 18.16
N ASP A 225 8.31 -11.28 17.86
CA ASP A 225 7.32 -10.90 16.84
C ASP A 225 5.87 -10.87 17.35
N SER A 226 5.70 -10.79 18.67
CA SER A 226 4.41 -10.93 19.37
C SER A 226 3.34 -9.90 18.95
N PHE A 227 3.74 -8.80 18.31
CA PHE A 227 2.81 -7.74 17.85
C PHE A 227 2.46 -7.84 16.37
N VAL A 228 3.17 -8.66 15.59
CA VAL A 228 3.06 -8.69 14.14
C VAL A 228 1.66 -9.04 13.67
N ASP A 229 1.04 -10.07 14.24
CA ASP A 229 -0.27 -10.52 13.80
C ASP A 229 -1.37 -9.47 14.08
N LYS A 230 -1.35 -8.84 15.25
CA LYS A 230 -2.26 -7.73 15.57
C LYS A 230 -2.00 -6.49 14.70
N TRP A 231 -0.74 -6.17 14.46
CA TRP A 231 -0.38 -5.07 13.57
C TRP A 231 -0.88 -5.31 12.15
N ALA A 232 -0.74 -6.53 11.63
CA ALA A 232 -1.25 -6.93 10.32
C ALA A 232 -2.78 -6.89 10.27
N ALA A 233 -3.46 -7.32 11.33
CA ALA A 233 -4.91 -7.26 11.46
C ALA A 233 -5.46 -5.83 11.65
N GLY A 234 -4.60 -4.83 11.87
CA GLY A 234 -5.03 -3.46 12.16
C GLY A 234 -5.56 -3.28 13.57
N GLU A 235 -5.23 -4.20 14.47
CA GLU A 235 -5.61 -4.15 15.88
C GLU A 235 -4.56 -3.39 16.71
N TYR A 236 -4.95 -2.98 17.91
CA TYR A 236 -4.12 -2.22 18.83
C TYR A 236 -4.12 -2.84 20.22
N TYR A 237 -3.07 -2.57 20.97
CA TYR A 237 -3.03 -2.78 22.41
C TYR A 237 -3.42 -1.49 23.13
N LYS A 238 -4.20 -1.62 24.20
CA LYS A 238 -4.39 -0.50 25.13
C LYS A 238 -3.09 -0.31 25.90
N ALA A 239 -2.48 0.87 25.80
CA ALA A 239 -1.34 1.25 26.60
C ALA A 239 -1.76 1.47 28.04
N TRP A 240 -0.95 1.01 28.96
CA TRP A 240 -1.20 1.23 30.38
C TRP A 240 -0.48 2.48 30.87
N PHE A 241 -1.26 3.49 31.25
CA PHE A 241 -0.75 4.65 31.96
C PHE A 241 -0.84 4.40 33.46
N MET A 242 0.30 4.06 34.07
CA MET A 242 0.40 3.88 35.48
C MET A 242 0.20 5.19 36.23
N LYS A 243 -0.73 5.24 37.18
CA LYS A 243 -0.97 6.40 38.03
C LYS A 243 0.14 6.54 39.06
N ARG A 244 0.38 7.79 39.52
CA ARG A 244 1.35 8.02 40.62
C ARG A 244 0.91 7.26 41.87
N GLY A 245 1.79 6.38 42.39
CA GLY A 245 1.52 5.53 43.55
C GLY A 245 0.94 4.16 43.21
N GLU A 246 0.59 3.88 41.94
CA GLU A 246 0.21 2.57 41.45
C GLU A 246 1.48 1.75 41.22
N GLN A 247 1.85 0.91 42.17
CA GLN A 247 3.13 0.19 42.15
C GLN A 247 2.98 -1.31 41.93
N GLU A 248 1.78 -1.81 41.98
CA GLU A 248 1.47 -3.24 41.90
C GLU A 248 0.18 -3.47 41.10
N GLY A 249 0.09 -4.65 40.47
CA GLY A 249 -1.08 -5.08 39.73
C GLY A 249 -0.76 -6.25 38.81
N ASP A 250 -1.75 -6.96 38.35
CA ASP A 250 -1.62 -8.17 37.48
C ASP A 250 -0.88 -7.92 36.16
N ARG A 251 -0.66 -6.66 35.80
CA ARG A 251 0.04 -6.25 34.58
C ARG A 251 1.53 -6.00 34.78
N LEU A 252 1.97 -5.82 36.03
CA LEU A 252 3.36 -5.58 36.36
C LEU A 252 4.10 -6.91 36.46
N VAL A 253 4.96 -7.19 35.49
CA VAL A 253 5.77 -8.43 35.46
C VAL A 253 7.12 -8.22 36.15
N TRP A 254 7.71 -7.05 35.97
CA TRP A 254 9.02 -6.71 36.52
C TRP A 254 9.07 -5.28 37.01
N LYS A 255 9.78 -5.04 38.11
CA LYS A 255 10.08 -3.71 38.67
C LYS A 255 11.59 -3.58 38.81
N MET A 256 12.14 -2.45 38.41
CA MET A 256 13.53 -2.10 38.59
C MET A 256 13.60 -0.81 39.39
N GLU A 257 14.31 -0.81 40.50
CA GLU A 257 14.54 0.38 41.32
C GLU A 257 16.02 0.79 41.21
N PHE A 258 16.25 2.07 41.01
CA PHE A 258 17.58 2.65 40.96
C PHE A 258 17.79 3.46 42.25
N GLU A 259 18.79 3.08 43.00
CA GLU A 259 19.21 3.79 44.21
C GLU A 259 20.45 4.63 43.92
N LYS A 260 20.56 5.78 44.59
CA LYS A 260 21.76 6.60 44.53
C LYS A 260 22.75 6.03 45.53
N GLU A 261 23.96 5.70 45.10
CA GLU A 261 25.10 5.40 45.98
C GLU A 261 25.51 6.63 46.82
#